data_18062e1d46c6434b1d12b4192ff3440e
#
_entry.id   18062e1d46c6434b1d12b4192ff3440e
#
_cell.length_a   1.000
_cell.length_b   1.000
_cell.length_c   1.000
_cell.angle_alpha   90.00
_cell.angle_beta   90.00
_cell.angle_gamma   90.00
#
_symmetry.space_group_name_H-M   'P 1'
#
loop_
_entity.id
_entity.type
_entity.pdbx_description
1 polymer ?
#
loop_
_entity_poly.entity_id
_entity_poly.type
_entity_poly.pdbx_seq_one_letter_code
_entity_poly.pdbx_strand_id
1 'polypeptide(L)'
;MNVQEKIRNQVTADTVVLYMKGTPQAPQCGFSGATVQLLKACGVPDFTAVNVLADPEIREGIKAYSNWPTVPQLYIKGEFVGGADIVREMYQQGELQKLRSSAVG
;
A
#
# COMPACT_ATOMS: atom_id res chain seq x y z
N MET A 1 4.52 18.77 12.68
CA MET A 1 3.54 17.99 11.91
C MET A 1 3.16 16.75 12.70
N ASN A 2 1.87 16.51 12.90
CA ASN A 2 1.45 15.29 13.59
C ASN A 2 1.45 14.10 12.63
N VAL A 3 1.33 12.88 13.19
CA VAL A 3 1.44 11.66 12.40
C VAL A 3 0.32 11.54 11.35
N GLN A 4 -0.88 12.04 11.65
CA GLN A 4 -2.00 11.96 10.70
C GLN A 4 -1.76 12.86 9.48
N GLU A 5 -1.18 14.03 9.66
CA GLU A 5 -0.80 14.90 8.55
C GLU A 5 0.32 14.30 7.72
N LYS A 6 1.28 13.67 8.39
CA LYS A 6 2.38 12.99 7.71
C LYS A 6 1.85 11.85 6.82
N ILE A 7 0.91 11.06 7.34
CA ILE A 7 0.29 9.97 6.58
C ILE A 7 -0.49 10.54 5.39
N ARG A 8 -1.26 11.60 5.58
CA ARG A 8 -2.00 12.23 4.49
C ARG A 8 -1.07 12.68 3.37
N ASN A 9 0.06 13.27 3.72
CA ASN A 9 1.06 13.68 2.74
C ASN A 9 1.69 12.48 2.03
N GLN A 10 1.90 11.36 2.74
CA GLN A 10 2.45 10.15 2.15
C GLN A 10 1.47 9.52 1.16
N VAL A 11 0.19 9.37 1.53
CA VAL A 11 -0.79 8.68 0.67
C VAL A 11 -1.14 9.48 -0.58
N THR A 12 -0.88 10.78 -0.58
CA THR A 12 -1.13 11.65 -1.74
C THR A 12 0.13 11.96 -2.53
N ALA A 13 1.30 11.48 -2.08
CA ALA A 13 2.57 11.74 -2.75
C ALA A 13 2.73 10.98 -4.07
N ASP A 14 1.99 9.90 -4.24
CA ASP A 14 2.04 9.08 -5.45
C ASP A 14 0.65 8.51 -5.70
N THR A 15 0.39 8.06 -6.94
CA THR A 15 -0.89 7.44 -7.30
C THR A 15 -1.12 6.16 -6.52
N VAL A 16 -0.07 5.33 -6.38
CA VAL A 16 -0.14 4.05 -5.67
C VAL A 16 0.84 4.06 -4.51
N VAL A 17 0.34 3.88 -3.30
CA VAL A 17 1.14 3.87 -2.08
C VAL A 17 0.80 2.62 -1.28
N LEU A 18 1.82 1.86 -0.89
CA LEU A 18 1.67 0.64 -0.12
C LEU A 18 2.36 0.78 1.23
N TYR A 19 1.60 0.64 2.31
CA TYR A 19 2.15 0.50 3.65
C TYR A 19 2.40 -0.97 3.91
N MET A 20 3.64 -1.34 4.23
CA MET A 20 4.05 -2.73 4.35
C MET A 20 5.04 -2.94 5.48
N LYS A 21 5.26 -4.18 5.85
CA LYS A 21 6.31 -4.57 6.80
C LYS A 21 7.54 -4.97 5.99
N GLY A 22 8.61 -4.19 6.14
CA GLY A 22 9.82 -4.34 5.36
C GLY A 22 9.80 -3.47 4.11
N THR A 23 10.56 -3.87 3.11
CA THR A 23 10.67 -3.17 1.83
C THR A 23 10.27 -4.11 0.69
N PRO A 24 9.97 -3.57 -0.52
CA PRO A 24 9.65 -4.44 -1.66
C PRO A 24 10.78 -5.43 -1.98
N GLN A 25 12.03 -5.05 -1.72
CA GLN A 25 13.19 -5.91 -1.97
C GLN A 25 13.42 -6.92 -0.85
N ALA A 26 12.95 -6.61 0.36
CA ALA A 26 13.14 -7.45 1.55
C ALA A 26 11.90 -7.41 2.44
N PRO A 27 10.76 -7.99 2.00
CA PRO A 27 9.55 -8.01 2.81
C PRO A 27 9.77 -8.80 4.10
N GLN A 28 9.24 -8.29 5.21
CA GLN A 28 9.35 -8.92 6.53
C GLN A 28 8.04 -9.60 6.96
N CYS A 29 7.10 -9.74 6.05
CA CYS A 29 5.79 -10.35 6.30
C CYS A 29 5.32 -11.01 5.02
N GLY A 30 4.79 -12.23 5.13
CA GLY A 30 4.29 -12.97 3.97
C GLY A 30 3.18 -12.25 3.22
N PHE A 31 2.28 -11.61 3.95
CA PHE A 31 1.19 -10.84 3.33
C PHE A 31 1.71 -9.60 2.60
N SER A 32 2.70 -8.90 3.17
CA SER A 32 3.34 -7.77 2.51
C SER A 32 4.07 -8.20 1.24
N GLY A 33 4.81 -9.31 1.31
CA GLY A 33 5.53 -9.85 0.16
C GLY A 33 4.58 -10.27 -0.97
N ALA A 34 3.49 -10.94 -0.62
CA ALA A 34 2.48 -11.35 -1.60
C ALA A 34 1.85 -10.14 -2.29
N THR A 35 1.55 -9.08 -1.54
CA THR A 35 0.97 -7.86 -2.10
C THR A 35 1.93 -7.19 -3.09
N VAL A 36 3.21 -7.12 -2.75
CA VAL A 36 4.23 -6.58 -3.65
C VAL A 36 4.29 -7.39 -4.95
N GLN A 37 4.26 -8.72 -4.85
CA GLN A 37 4.31 -9.58 -6.04
C GLN A 37 3.09 -9.38 -6.94
N LEU A 38 1.91 -9.21 -6.36
CA LEU A 38 0.69 -8.95 -7.14
C LEU A 38 0.77 -7.61 -7.87
N LEU A 39 1.27 -6.55 -7.21
CA LEU A 39 1.44 -5.24 -7.85
C LEU A 39 2.42 -5.33 -9.01
N LYS A 40 3.54 -6.01 -8.83
CA LYS A 40 4.54 -6.21 -9.88
C LYS A 40 3.97 -7.02 -11.05
N ALA A 41 3.23 -8.09 -10.74
CA ALA A 41 2.63 -8.96 -11.76
C ALA A 41 1.61 -8.19 -12.62
N CYS A 42 0.96 -7.18 -12.06
CA CYS A 42 -0.02 -6.36 -12.77
C CYS A 42 0.61 -5.19 -13.54
N GLY A 43 1.94 -5.08 -13.51
CA GLY A 43 2.64 -4.00 -14.20
C GLY A 43 2.58 -2.67 -13.47
N VAL A 44 2.51 -2.70 -12.14
CA VAL A 44 2.56 -1.51 -11.29
C VAL A 44 3.86 -1.54 -10.48
N PRO A 45 5.03 -1.35 -11.14
CA PRO A 45 6.32 -1.48 -10.46
C PRO A 45 6.72 -0.23 -9.69
N ASP A 46 6.19 0.93 -10.06
CA ASP A 46 6.59 2.23 -9.54
C ASP A 46 5.61 2.74 -8.50
N PHE A 47 5.36 1.94 -7.48
CA PHE A 47 4.57 2.39 -6.34
C PHE A 47 5.49 2.87 -5.22
N THR A 48 4.99 3.79 -4.40
CA THR A 48 5.71 4.21 -3.19
C THR A 48 5.43 3.21 -2.08
N ALA A 49 6.48 2.67 -1.48
CA ALA A 49 6.36 1.75 -0.35
C ALA A 49 6.80 2.44 0.93
N VAL A 50 5.98 2.30 1.98
CA VAL A 50 6.30 2.82 3.31
C VAL A 50 6.50 1.65 4.25
N ASN A 51 7.71 1.52 4.80
CA ASN A 51 8.06 0.46 5.73
C ASN A 51 7.62 0.84 7.15
N VAL A 52 6.52 0.27 7.62
CA VAL A 52 5.98 0.59 8.95
C VAL A 52 6.86 0.07 10.09
N LEU A 53 7.77 -0.87 9.82
CA LEU A 53 8.70 -1.35 10.84
C LEU A 53 9.80 -0.34 11.15
N ALA A 54 10.06 0.57 10.21
CA ALA A 54 11.08 1.61 10.39
C ALA A 54 10.56 2.79 11.20
N ASP A 55 9.24 2.91 11.38
CA ASP A 55 8.62 4.05 12.07
C ASP A 55 7.40 3.60 12.86
N PRO A 56 7.55 3.39 14.18
CA PRO A 56 6.44 2.94 15.03
C PRO A 56 5.25 3.89 15.08
N GLU A 57 5.48 5.20 14.93
CA GLU A 57 4.37 6.17 14.90
C GLU A 57 3.52 5.98 13.65
N ILE A 58 4.16 5.74 12.50
CA ILE A 58 3.44 5.46 11.25
C ILE A 58 2.69 4.13 11.38
N ARG A 59 3.32 3.11 11.97
CA ARG A 59 2.69 1.80 12.14
C ARG A 59 1.36 1.90 12.91
N GLU A 60 1.35 2.64 14.01
CA GLU A 60 0.12 2.84 14.79
C GLU A 60 -0.80 3.85 14.12
N GLY A 61 -0.23 4.93 13.58
CA GLY A 61 -1.01 6.00 12.95
C GLY A 61 -1.79 5.56 11.73
N ILE A 62 -1.21 4.64 10.91
CA ILE A 62 -1.90 4.19 9.69
C ILE A 62 -3.13 3.36 10.01
N LYS A 63 -3.13 2.62 11.11
CA LYS A 63 -4.31 1.87 11.55
C LYS A 63 -5.45 2.80 11.91
N ALA A 64 -5.15 3.88 12.62
CA ALA A 64 -6.14 4.90 12.97
C ALA A 64 -6.62 5.66 11.74
N TYR A 65 -5.70 6.00 10.84
CA TYR A 65 -6.01 6.76 9.63
C TYR A 65 -7.01 6.02 8.74
N SER A 66 -6.78 4.71 8.52
CA SER A 66 -7.62 3.88 7.67
C SER A 66 -8.81 3.27 8.40
N ASN A 67 -8.79 3.28 9.72
CA ASN A 67 -9.70 2.49 10.55
C ASN A 67 -9.61 0.99 10.21
N TRP A 68 -8.40 0.52 9.91
CA TRP A 68 -8.13 -0.87 9.52
C TRP A 68 -6.97 -1.40 10.36
N PRO A 69 -7.12 -2.58 10.98
CA PRO A 69 -6.19 -3.02 12.04
C PRO A 69 -4.87 -3.63 11.55
N THR A 70 -4.75 -3.95 10.28
CA THR A 70 -3.59 -4.72 9.79
C THR A 70 -2.85 -4.03 8.66
N VAL A 71 -1.60 -4.44 8.46
CA VAL A 71 -0.74 -4.06 7.35
C VAL A 71 -0.40 -5.37 6.61
N PRO A 72 -0.36 -5.41 5.27
CA PRO A 72 -0.23 -4.28 4.34
C PRO A 72 -1.54 -3.52 4.11
N GLN A 73 -1.41 -2.27 3.68
CA GLN A 73 -2.54 -1.42 3.28
C GLN A 73 -2.21 -0.71 1.98
N LEU A 74 -3.11 -0.82 1.02
CA LEU A 74 -2.94 -0.20 -0.30
C LEU A 74 -3.78 1.07 -0.39
N TYR A 75 -3.17 2.15 -0.88
CA TYR A 75 -3.82 3.42 -1.15
C TYR A 75 -3.67 3.76 -2.62
N ILE A 76 -4.76 4.23 -3.23
CA ILE A 76 -4.78 4.66 -4.62
C ILE A 76 -5.39 6.05 -4.68
N LYS A 77 -4.65 7.00 -5.25
CA LYS A 77 -5.07 8.41 -5.34
C LYS A 77 -5.48 8.98 -3.99
N GLY A 78 -4.75 8.59 -2.95
CA GLY A 78 -4.99 9.05 -1.58
C GLY A 78 -6.09 8.34 -0.83
N GLU A 79 -6.78 7.38 -1.46
CA GLU A 79 -7.90 6.65 -0.83
C GLU A 79 -7.50 5.24 -0.44
N PHE A 80 -7.93 4.82 0.74
CA PHE A 80 -7.68 3.47 1.23
C PHE A 80 -8.47 2.46 0.39
N VAL A 81 -7.77 1.48 -0.15
CA VAL A 81 -8.37 0.41 -0.96
C VAL A 81 -8.61 -0.84 -0.13
N GLY A 82 -7.60 -1.29 0.62
CA GLY A 82 -7.73 -2.49 1.43
C GLY A 82 -6.39 -3.12 1.76
N GLY A 83 -6.47 -4.27 2.41
CA GLY A 83 -5.31 -5.07 2.78
C GLY A 83 -5.01 -6.16 1.76
N ALA A 84 -4.18 -7.15 2.17
CA ALA A 84 -3.72 -8.21 1.28
C ALA A 84 -4.85 -8.99 0.63
N ASP A 85 -5.92 -9.27 1.37
CA ASP A 85 -7.05 -10.05 0.83
C ASP A 85 -7.78 -9.31 -0.27
N ILE A 86 -7.99 -8.00 -0.08
CA ILE A 86 -8.67 -7.15 -1.06
C ILE A 86 -7.80 -7.02 -2.31
N VAL A 87 -6.49 -6.83 -2.15
CA VAL A 87 -5.58 -6.72 -3.28
C VAL A 87 -5.59 -8.01 -4.12
N ARG A 88 -5.58 -9.17 -3.45
CA ARG A 88 -5.65 -10.46 -4.13
C ARG A 88 -6.97 -10.62 -4.89
N GLU A 89 -8.09 -10.24 -4.28
CA GLU A 89 -9.39 -10.26 -4.93
C GLU A 89 -9.42 -9.37 -6.16
N MET A 90 -8.89 -8.16 -6.07
CA MET A 90 -8.77 -7.24 -7.19
C MET A 90 -7.93 -7.84 -8.33
N TYR A 91 -6.86 -8.55 -7.97
CA TYR A 91 -6.03 -9.24 -8.96
C TYR A 91 -6.83 -10.31 -9.69
N GLN A 92 -7.56 -11.13 -8.96
CA GLN A 92 -8.35 -12.23 -9.53
C GLN A 92 -9.47 -11.74 -10.43
N GLN A 93 -10.02 -10.57 -10.14
CA GLN A 93 -11.11 -9.95 -10.92
C GLN A 93 -10.61 -9.06 -12.05
N GLY A 94 -9.30 -8.91 -12.22
CA GLY A 94 -8.71 -8.06 -13.24
C GLY A 94 -8.75 -6.57 -12.93
N GLU A 95 -9.19 -6.18 -11.75
CA GLU A 95 -9.29 -4.78 -11.35
C GLU A 95 -7.94 -4.16 -11.04
N LEU A 96 -7.02 -4.96 -10.47
CA LEU A 96 -5.69 -4.47 -10.12
C LEU A 96 -4.90 -4.08 -11.38
N GLN A 97 -5.08 -4.80 -12.48
CA GLN A 97 -4.44 -4.51 -13.75
C GLN A 97 -4.88 -3.18 -14.35
N LYS A 98 -6.07 -2.71 -14.01
CA LYS A 98 -6.57 -1.42 -14.48
C LYS A 98 -5.81 -0.24 -13.88
N LEU A 99 -5.17 -0.44 -12.73
CA LEU A 99 -4.36 0.60 -12.08
C LEU A 99 -3.15 0.98 -12.92
N ARG A 100 -2.65 0.08 -13.73
CA ARG A 100 -1.53 0.35 -14.61
C ARG A 100 -1.85 1.55 -15.52
N SER A 101 -3.03 1.55 -16.13
CA SER A 101 -3.46 2.65 -16.99
C SER A 101 -3.69 3.93 -16.20
N SER A 102 -4.29 3.82 -15.00
CA SER A 102 -4.54 4.97 -14.13
C SER A 102 -3.25 5.57 -13.61
N ALA A 103 -2.25 4.73 -13.28
CA ALA A 103 -0.98 5.19 -12.74
C ALA A 103 -0.08 5.82 -13.81
N VAL A 104 -0.21 5.39 -15.05
CA VAL A 104 0.61 5.88 -16.16
C VAL A 104 -0.07 7.02 -16.91
N GLY A 105 -1.38 6.99 -16.93
CA GLY A 105 -2.18 8.02 -17.59
C GLY A 105 -2.44 9.18 -16.69
#